data_eaf7bbffd70c1dfdfb8a49bca7c7b147
#
_entry.id   eaf7bbffd70c1dfdfb8a49bca7c7b147
#
_cell.length_a   1.000
_cell.length_b   1.000
_cell.length_c   1.000
_cell.angle_alpha   90.00
_cell.angle_beta   90.00
_cell.angle_gamma   90.00
#
_symmetry.space_group_name_H-M   'P 1'
#
loop_
_entity.id
_entity.type
_entity.pdbx_description
1 polymer ?
#
loop_
_entity_poly.entity_id
_entity_poly.type
_entity_poly.pdbx_seq_one_letter_code
_entity_poly.pdbx_strand_id
1 'polypeptide(L)'
;MDVFYEESAVNQNAKRDVRRYKIVHILSILFFVLAIIFLIVCFLTIPLSPGAGANADQTATYETLKFVCIFCGVQSGLFLLFWFALRKIKMNVNVSYDYCFVSGELRISKVMNINRRRLVARIDCADMIQVGDIDNSSYERFKADPTVKEVIYTSNAVAAEGKFFMYVLANMNGKKLYILECRENLLMNIMKFAKRSVLESDYVMQERKQK
;
A
#
# COMPACT_ATOMS: atom_id res chain seq x y z
N MET A 1 -5.76 -17.28 -29.39
CA MET A 1 -5.92 -15.83 -29.67
C MET A 1 -5.47 -15.10 -28.44
N ASP A 2 -4.37 -14.38 -28.48
CA ASP A 2 -3.84 -13.67 -27.30
C ASP A 2 -4.69 -12.42 -27.09
N VAL A 3 -5.36 -12.35 -25.95
CA VAL A 3 -6.12 -11.16 -25.54
C VAL A 3 -5.28 -10.40 -24.55
N PHE A 4 -4.99 -9.16 -24.86
CA PHE A 4 -4.35 -8.20 -23.98
C PHE A 4 -5.34 -7.09 -23.64
N TYR A 5 -5.56 -6.84 -22.36
CA TYR A 5 -6.37 -5.74 -21.88
C TYR A 5 -5.71 -5.13 -20.63
N GLU A 6 -5.58 -3.81 -20.62
CA GLU A 6 -5.04 -3.07 -19.48
C GLU A 6 -6.02 -1.98 -19.03
N GLU A 7 -6.20 -1.88 -17.73
CA GLU A 7 -7.05 -0.87 -17.10
C GLU A 7 -6.44 -0.42 -15.77
N SER A 8 -6.60 0.87 -15.45
CA SER A 8 -6.10 1.45 -14.19
C SER A 8 -7.26 1.92 -13.30
N ALA A 9 -7.28 1.50 -12.04
CA ALA A 9 -8.08 2.10 -10.98
C ALA A 9 -7.31 3.27 -10.37
N VAL A 10 -7.51 4.46 -10.95
CA VAL A 10 -6.84 5.68 -10.51
C VAL A 10 -7.48 6.20 -9.23
N ASN A 11 -6.65 6.61 -8.27
CA ASN A 11 -7.12 7.23 -7.03
C ASN A 11 -7.86 8.55 -7.31
N GLN A 12 -9.15 8.63 -7.01
CA GLN A 12 -9.97 9.83 -7.18
C GLN A 12 -9.50 11.00 -6.29
N ASN A 13 -8.87 10.70 -5.15
CA ASN A 13 -8.28 11.67 -4.24
C ASN A 13 -6.81 12.01 -4.56
N ALA A 14 -6.31 11.69 -5.77
CA ALA A 14 -4.91 11.83 -6.13
C ALA A 14 -4.35 13.23 -5.83
N LYS A 15 -5.09 14.31 -6.10
CA LYS A 15 -4.65 15.70 -5.81
C LYS A 15 -4.38 15.92 -4.31
N ARG A 16 -5.27 15.41 -3.44
CA ARG A 16 -5.14 15.51 -1.98
C ARG A 16 -3.97 14.65 -1.48
N ASP A 17 -3.84 13.45 -2.02
CA ASP A 17 -2.82 12.50 -1.61
C ASP A 17 -1.42 12.89 -2.10
N VAL A 18 -1.30 13.51 -3.28
CA VAL A 18 -0.03 14.12 -3.73
C VAL A 18 0.40 15.25 -2.78
N ARG A 19 -0.54 16.08 -2.30
CA ARG A 19 -0.22 17.12 -1.31
C ARG A 19 0.23 16.50 0.01
N ARG A 20 -0.47 15.49 0.51
CA ARG A 20 -0.09 14.73 1.72
C ARG A 20 1.29 14.08 1.57
N TYR A 21 1.55 13.46 0.42
CA TYR A 21 2.85 12.89 0.11
C TYR A 21 3.98 13.93 0.20
N LYS A 22 3.78 15.12 -0.39
CA LYS A 22 4.77 16.21 -0.33
C LYS A 22 5.04 16.65 1.10
N ILE A 23 4.00 16.82 1.91
CA ILE A 23 4.13 17.21 3.33
C ILE A 23 4.92 16.13 4.10
N VAL A 24 4.52 14.87 4.00
CA VAL A 24 5.20 13.75 4.68
C VAL A 24 6.65 13.61 4.20
N HIS A 25 6.91 13.89 2.92
CA HIS A 25 8.26 13.87 2.36
C HIS A 25 9.15 14.96 2.93
N ILE A 26 8.66 16.21 2.98
CA ILE A 26 9.39 17.36 3.57
C ILE A 26 9.65 17.09 5.05
N LEU A 27 8.63 16.64 5.80
CA LEU A 27 8.77 16.31 7.22
C LEU A 27 9.79 15.18 7.46
N SER A 28 9.79 14.16 6.59
CA SER A 28 10.77 13.08 6.64
C SER A 28 12.21 13.59 6.43
N ILE A 29 12.43 14.52 5.49
CA ILE A 29 13.75 15.13 5.27
C ILE A 29 14.15 15.96 6.49
N LEU A 30 13.22 16.74 7.06
CA LEU A 30 13.48 17.56 8.23
C LEU A 30 13.97 16.70 9.41
N PHE A 31 13.28 15.60 9.73
CA PHE A 31 13.73 14.70 10.80
C PHE A 31 15.07 14.05 10.52
N PHE A 32 15.38 13.74 9.27
CA PHE A 32 16.67 13.19 8.89
C PHE A 32 17.80 14.22 9.10
N VAL A 33 17.59 15.47 8.69
CA VAL A 33 18.56 16.57 8.90
C VAL A 33 18.78 16.83 10.39
N LEU A 34 17.69 16.88 11.18
CA LEU A 34 17.79 17.04 12.64
C LEU A 34 18.58 15.89 13.27
N ALA A 35 18.33 14.64 12.85
CA ALA A 35 19.09 13.49 13.34
C ALA A 35 20.60 13.64 13.09
N ILE A 36 21.00 14.11 11.90
CA ILE A 36 22.40 14.36 11.56
C ILE A 36 23.00 15.47 12.43
N ILE A 37 22.26 16.58 12.63
CA ILE A 37 22.73 17.69 13.46
C ILE A 37 22.99 17.21 14.89
N PHE A 38 22.03 16.50 15.50
CA PHE A 38 22.19 15.97 16.86
C PHE A 38 23.32 14.94 16.96
N LEU A 39 23.53 14.14 15.91
CA LEU A 39 24.62 13.18 15.85
C LEU A 39 25.98 13.90 15.79
N ILE A 40 26.11 14.98 15.01
CA ILE A 40 27.33 15.80 14.95
C ILE A 40 27.60 16.44 16.32
N VAL A 41 26.57 17.03 16.96
CA VAL A 41 26.72 17.62 18.29
C VAL A 41 27.13 16.57 19.31
N CYS A 42 26.52 15.38 19.28
CA CYS A 42 26.91 14.25 20.12
C CYS A 42 28.39 13.91 19.93
N PHE A 43 28.86 13.83 18.68
CA PHE A 43 30.25 13.52 18.38
C PHE A 43 31.23 14.60 18.88
N LEU A 44 30.88 15.89 18.74
CA LEU A 44 31.67 17.01 19.18
C LEU A 44 31.74 17.17 20.73
N THR A 45 30.73 16.65 21.43
CA THR A 45 30.60 16.71 22.88
C THR A 45 31.03 15.43 23.59
N ILE A 46 31.70 14.51 22.91
CA ILE A 46 32.25 13.30 23.53
C ILE A 46 33.22 13.72 24.63
N PRO A 47 32.94 13.45 25.91
CA PRO A 47 33.80 13.91 26.98
C PRO A 47 35.08 13.06 27.05
N LEU A 48 36.23 13.70 27.10
CA LEU A 48 37.46 13.04 27.45
C LEU A 48 37.52 12.88 28.97
N SER A 49 37.83 11.66 29.46
CA SER A 49 37.89 11.37 30.89
C SER A 49 38.88 12.29 31.57
N PRO A 50 38.51 12.96 32.69
CA PRO A 50 39.46 13.79 33.46
C PRO A 50 40.57 12.91 34.02
N GLY A 51 41.81 13.39 33.93
CA GLY A 51 42.97 12.70 34.46
C GLY A 51 42.97 12.61 35.99
N ALA A 52 43.83 11.72 36.55
CA ALA A 52 44.04 11.65 38.00
C ALA A 52 44.60 12.97 38.52
N GLY A 53 43.81 13.72 39.29
CA GLY A 53 44.17 15.07 39.80
C GLY A 53 43.31 16.21 39.22
N ALA A 54 42.24 15.91 38.52
CA ALA A 54 41.31 16.89 37.97
C ALA A 54 40.66 17.76 39.07
N ASN A 55 40.57 19.07 38.83
CA ASN A 55 39.90 20.03 39.72
C ASN A 55 38.37 19.83 39.67
N ALA A 56 37.65 20.36 40.71
CA ALA A 56 36.19 20.30 40.83
C ALA A 56 35.49 20.83 39.55
N ASP A 57 35.98 21.92 38.95
CA ASP A 57 35.42 22.51 37.72
C ASP A 57 35.58 21.59 36.50
N GLN A 58 36.67 20.85 36.43
CA GLN A 58 36.93 19.89 35.32
C GLN A 58 35.99 18.68 35.41
N THR A 59 35.71 18.21 36.65
CA THR A 59 34.76 17.11 36.87
C THR A 59 33.33 17.54 36.57
N ALA A 60 32.95 18.77 36.97
CA ALA A 60 31.61 19.32 36.64
C ALA A 60 31.39 19.50 35.13
N THR A 61 32.45 19.99 34.42
CA THR A 61 32.39 20.11 32.95
C THR A 61 32.28 18.75 32.28
N TYR A 62 32.99 17.73 32.74
CA TYR A 62 32.93 16.37 32.23
C TYR A 62 31.52 15.78 32.39
N GLU A 63 30.88 15.88 33.56
CA GLU A 63 29.53 15.38 33.81
C GLU A 63 28.48 16.11 32.94
N THR A 64 28.65 17.43 32.75
CA THR A 64 27.77 18.21 31.87
C THR A 64 27.88 17.77 30.40
N LEU A 65 29.11 17.61 29.87
CA LEU A 65 29.35 17.14 28.51
C LEU A 65 28.82 15.72 28.31
N LYS A 66 29.02 14.84 29.28
CA LYS A 66 28.51 13.47 29.25
C LYS A 66 26.99 13.45 29.16
N PHE A 67 26.29 14.27 29.97
CA PHE A 67 24.83 14.41 29.92
C PHE A 67 24.37 14.92 28.55
N VAL A 68 25.00 15.96 28.00
CA VAL A 68 24.69 16.52 26.67
C VAL A 68 24.90 15.48 25.58
N CYS A 69 26.02 14.75 25.63
CA CYS A 69 26.32 13.69 24.65
C CYS A 69 25.26 12.58 24.66
N ILE A 70 24.88 12.08 25.84
CA ILE A 70 23.83 11.07 25.99
C ILE A 70 22.49 11.59 25.47
N PHE A 71 22.11 12.82 25.88
CA PHE A 71 20.86 13.45 25.43
C PHE A 71 20.81 13.60 23.90
N CYS A 72 21.87 14.13 23.30
CA CYS A 72 21.96 14.30 21.84
C CYS A 72 21.93 12.94 21.11
N GLY A 73 22.59 11.91 21.65
CA GLY A 73 22.57 10.56 21.10
C GLY A 73 21.16 9.95 21.10
N VAL A 74 20.45 10.04 22.22
CA VAL A 74 19.06 9.56 22.33
C VAL A 74 18.15 10.32 21.38
N GLN A 75 18.27 11.64 21.31
CA GLN A 75 17.46 12.48 20.44
C GLN A 75 17.69 12.19 18.96
N SER A 76 18.94 11.97 18.55
CA SER A 76 19.28 11.55 17.20
C SER A 76 18.64 10.21 16.84
N GLY A 77 18.70 9.23 17.76
CA GLY A 77 18.05 7.93 17.58
C GLY A 77 16.53 8.05 17.38
N LEU A 78 15.86 8.89 18.19
CA LEU A 78 14.42 9.14 18.05
C LEU A 78 14.07 9.76 16.68
N PHE A 79 14.85 10.75 16.22
CA PHE A 79 14.62 11.37 14.91
C PHE A 79 14.82 10.39 13.76
N LEU A 80 15.79 9.48 13.84
CA LEU A 80 15.97 8.41 12.86
C LEU A 80 14.76 7.46 12.82
N LEU A 81 14.21 7.11 13.98
CA LEU A 81 13.00 6.28 14.05
C LEU A 81 11.80 6.98 13.39
N PHE A 82 11.59 8.28 13.67
CA PHE A 82 10.53 9.06 13.02
C PHE A 82 10.74 9.16 11.51
N TRP A 83 11.95 9.40 11.05
CA TRP A 83 12.29 9.41 9.63
C TRP A 83 11.93 8.09 8.95
N PHE A 84 12.28 6.96 9.58
CA PHE A 84 12.00 5.63 9.04
C PHE A 84 10.50 5.34 8.99
N ALA A 85 9.75 5.71 10.04
CA ALA A 85 8.30 5.58 10.10
C ALA A 85 7.61 6.41 8.98
N LEU A 86 7.99 7.69 8.84
CA LEU A 86 7.47 8.57 7.79
C LEU A 86 7.80 8.06 6.39
N ARG A 87 9.00 7.48 6.19
CA ARG A 87 9.38 6.85 4.93
C ARG A 87 8.47 5.67 4.55
N LYS A 88 8.03 4.87 5.52
CA LYS A 88 7.05 3.79 5.30
C LYS A 88 5.66 4.34 4.97
N ILE A 89 5.21 5.34 5.72
CA ILE A 89 3.90 5.98 5.53
C ILE A 89 3.80 6.57 4.13
N LYS A 90 4.80 7.34 3.67
CA LYS A 90 4.77 8.01 2.37
C LYS A 90 4.62 7.05 1.19
N MET A 91 5.09 5.80 1.30
CA MET A 91 4.95 4.79 0.23
C MET A 91 3.51 4.32 0.04
N ASN A 92 2.62 4.56 1.01
CA ASN A 92 1.22 4.13 0.98
C ASN A 92 0.23 5.29 0.82
N VAL A 93 0.69 6.53 0.72
CA VAL A 93 -0.21 7.72 0.69
C VAL A 93 -0.89 7.89 -0.66
N ASN A 94 -0.20 7.67 -1.76
CA ASN A 94 -0.76 7.83 -3.12
C ASN A 94 -0.63 6.52 -3.88
N VAL A 95 -1.68 5.71 -3.80
CA VAL A 95 -1.71 4.37 -4.39
C VAL A 95 -2.82 4.31 -5.42
N SER A 96 -2.53 3.74 -6.57
CA SER A 96 -3.48 3.29 -7.58
C SER A 96 -3.18 1.84 -7.95
N TYR A 97 -4.07 1.22 -8.72
CA TYR A 97 -3.89 -0.16 -9.15
C TYR A 97 -4.08 -0.28 -10.66
N ASP A 98 -3.19 -1.04 -11.29
CA ASP A 98 -3.30 -1.39 -12.70
C ASP A 98 -3.68 -2.87 -12.80
N TYR A 99 -4.69 -3.16 -13.60
CA TYR A 99 -5.13 -4.51 -13.94
C TYR A 99 -4.72 -4.81 -15.38
N CYS A 100 -3.94 -5.85 -15.55
CA CYS A 100 -3.51 -6.31 -16.85
C CYS A 100 -4.01 -7.76 -17.04
N PHE A 101 -4.85 -7.97 -18.02
CA PHE A 101 -5.35 -9.29 -18.39
C PHE A 101 -4.66 -9.79 -19.63
N VAL A 102 -3.99 -10.93 -19.55
CA VAL A 102 -3.22 -11.51 -20.64
C VAL A 102 -3.53 -13.00 -20.74
N SER A 103 -4.18 -13.42 -21.84
CA SER A 103 -4.35 -14.83 -22.19
C SER A 103 -4.86 -15.73 -21.04
N GLY A 104 -5.81 -15.24 -20.26
CA GLY A 104 -6.40 -16.00 -19.14
C GLY A 104 -5.75 -15.76 -17.77
N GLU A 105 -4.75 -14.89 -17.67
CA GLU A 105 -4.12 -14.49 -16.40
C GLU A 105 -4.44 -13.03 -16.08
N LEU A 106 -5.04 -12.77 -14.93
CA LEU A 106 -5.25 -11.43 -14.38
C LEU A 106 -4.07 -11.05 -13.49
N ARG A 107 -3.31 -10.04 -13.89
CA ARG A 107 -2.18 -9.46 -13.17
C ARG A 107 -2.59 -8.16 -12.53
N ILE A 108 -2.38 -8.02 -11.22
CA ILE A 108 -2.70 -6.82 -10.47
C ILE A 108 -1.39 -6.19 -9.99
N SER A 109 -1.17 -4.94 -10.40
CA SER A 109 0.00 -4.15 -10.02
C SER A 109 -0.41 -2.97 -9.15
N LYS A 110 0.26 -2.81 -8.01
CA LYS A 110 0.15 -1.63 -7.15
C LYS A 110 1.07 -0.55 -7.67
N VAL A 111 0.53 0.61 -8.02
CA VAL A 111 1.27 1.79 -8.46
C VAL A 111 1.39 2.76 -7.29
N MET A 112 2.61 3.03 -6.88
CA MET A 112 2.94 3.94 -5.79
C MET A 112 3.54 5.22 -6.35
N ASN A 113 2.97 6.38 -6.00
CA ASN A 113 3.48 7.69 -6.42
C ASN A 113 3.71 7.83 -7.93
N ILE A 114 2.78 7.31 -8.74
CA ILE A 114 2.76 7.40 -10.22
C ILE A 114 3.86 6.56 -10.89
N ASN A 115 5.07 6.47 -10.35
CA ASN A 115 6.23 5.92 -11.06
C ASN A 115 6.65 4.52 -10.60
N ARG A 116 6.28 4.07 -9.42
CA ARG A 116 6.75 2.79 -8.88
C ARG A 116 5.66 1.75 -8.95
N ARG A 117 5.79 0.80 -9.87
CA ARG A 117 4.89 -0.34 -10.02
C ARG A 117 5.45 -1.57 -9.28
N ARG A 118 4.57 -2.30 -8.61
CA ARG A 118 4.87 -3.58 -7.98
C ARG A 118 3.74 -4.55 -8.24
N LEU A 119 4.04 -5.69 -8.84
CA LEU A 119 3.08 -6.78 -8.98
C LEU A 119 2.69 -7.30 -7.59
N VAL A 120 1.37 -7.35 -7.31
CA VAL A 120 0.84 -7.76 -6.01
C VAL A 120 0.00 -9.03 -6.07
N ALA A 121 -0.58 -9.34 -7.23
CA ALA A 121 -1.31 -10.59 -7.44
C ALA A 121 -1.24 -11.02 -8.91
N ARG A 122 -1.31 -12.33 -9.11
CA ARG A 122 -1.57 -13.01 -10.38
C ARG A 122 -2.67 -14.02 -10.12
N ILE A 123 -3.70 -14.01 -10.93
CA ILE A 123 -4.87 -14.88 -10.79
C ILE A 123 -5.13 -15.53 -12.14
N ASP A 124 -4.97 -16.84 -12.22
CA ASP A 124 -5.33 -17.60 -13.40
C ASP A 124 -6.85 -17.80 -13.45
N CYS A 125 -7.47 -17.70 -14.62
CA CYS A 125 -8.88 -17.99 -14.79
C CYS A 125 -9.26 -19.42 -14.38
N ALA A 126 -8.32 -20.36 -14.41
CA ALA A 126 -8.54 -21.73 -13.93
C ALA A 126 -8.75 -21.82 -12.41
N ASP A 127 -8.13 -20.89 -11.64
CA ASP A 127 -8.23 -20.81 -10.20
C ASP A 127 -9.44 -20.00 -9.71
N MET A 128 -10.13 -19.30 -10.62
CA MET A 128 -11.32 -18.51 -10.29
C MET A 128 -12.51 -19.41 -10.00
N ILE A 129 -13.13 -19.22 -8.84
CA ILE A 129 -14.33 -19.95 -8.39
C ILE A 129 -15.57 -19.18 -8.80
N GLN A 130 -15.60 -17.88 -8.52
CA GLN A 130 -16.73 -17.02 -8.83
C GLN A 130 -16.30 -15.57 -9.05
N VAL A 131 -17.00 -14.91 -9.97
CA VAL A 131 -16.82 -13.49 -10.29
C VAL A 131 -18.19 -12.83 -10.32
N GLY A 132 -18.32 -11.65 -9.76
CA GLY A 132 -19.60 -10.91 -9.73
C GLY A 132 -19.44 -9.48 -9.22
N ASP A 133 -20.57 -8.82 -9.00
CA ASP A 133 -20.64 -7.48 -8.43
C ASP A 133 -20.66 -7.52 -6.91
N ILE A 134 -20.01 -6.53 -6.24
CA ILE A 134 -20.03 -6.44 -4.77
C ILE A 134 -21.43 -6.14 -4.19
N ASP A 135 -22.32 -5.54 -4.98
CA ASP A 135 -23.68 -5.22 -4.53
C ASP A 135 -24.59 -6.46 -4.46
N ASN A 136 -24.07 -7.63 -4.79
CA ASN A 136 -24.79 -8.88 -4.78
C ASN A 136 -24.71 -9.64 -3.44
N SER A 137 -25.76 -10.38 -3.13
CA SER A 137 -25.88 -11.21 -1.92
C SER A 137 -24.78 -12.28 -1.81
N SER A 138 -24.25 -12.74 -2.93
CA SER A 138 -23.15 -13.71 -2.97
C SER A 138 -21.86 -13.13 -2.39
N TYR A 139 -21.56 -11.85 -2.62
CA TYR A 139 -20.42 -11.16 -2.03
C TYR A 139 -20.51 -11.14 -0.51
N GLU A 140 -21.65 -10.74 0.06
CA GLU A 140 -21.84 -10.68 1.51
C GLU A 140 -21.69 -12.08 2.15
N ARG A 141 -22.16 -13.12 1.48
CA ARG A 141 -21.98 -14.51 1.92
C ARG A 141 -20.50 -14.91 1.98
N PHE A 142 -19.69 -14.55 0.97
CA PHE A 142 -18.27 -14.88 0.96
C PHE A 142 -17.48 -14.03 1.95
N LYS A 143 -17.86 -12.78 2.15
CA LYS A 143 -17.26 -11.88 3.13
C LYS A 143 -17.52 -12.36 4.57
N ALA A 144 -18.67 -12.95 4.83
CA ALA A 144 -19.02 -13.53 6.14
C ALA A 144 -18.29 -14.86 6.44
N ASP A 145 -17.71 -15.53 5.43
CA ASP A 145 -17.01 -16.80 5.60
C ASP A 145 -15.60 -16.55 6.20
N PRO A 146 -15.31 -17.02 7.43
CA PRO A 146 -14.00 -16.81 8.08
C PRO A 146 -12.84 -17.51 7.37
N THR A 147 -13.12 -18.46 6.46
CA THR A 147 -12.10 -19.16 5.66
C THR A 147 -11.66 -18.35 4.44
N VAL A 148 -12.39 -17.28 4.09
CA VAL A 148 -12.14 -16.44 2.93
C VAL A 148 -11.42 -15.16 3.35
N LYS A 149 -10.26 -14.91 2.80
CA LYS A 149 -9.51 -13.68 3.06
C LYS A 149 -9.86 -12.62 2.04
N GLU A 150 -10.49 -11.52 2.49
CA GLU A 150 -10.75 -10.34 1.67
C GLU A 150 -9.46 -9.58 1.36
N VAL A 151 -9.27 -9.18 0.10
CA VAL A 151 -8.12 -8.40 -0.38
C VAL A 151 -8.60 -7.32 -1.34
N ILE A 152 -8.49 -6.06 -0.92
CA ILE A 152 -8.98 -4.90 -1.67
C ILE A 152 -7.85 -4.33 -2.54
N TYR A 153 -8.08 -4.28 -3.85
CA TYR A 153 -7.16 -3.75 -4.85
C TYR A 153 -7.75 -2.52 -5.56
N THR A 154 -8.41 -1.67 -4.80
CA THR A 154 -8.79 -0.31 -5.20
C THR A 154 -8.46 0.66 -4.06
N SER A 155 -8.20 1.92 -4.38
CA SER A 155 -8.02 2.99 -3.40
C SER A 155 -9.27 3.85 -3.24
N ASN A 156 -10.31 3.60 -4.03
CA ASN A 156 -11.52 4.37 -4.07
C ASN A 156 -12.61 3.74 -3.18
N ALA A 157 -13.35 4.58 -2.43
CA ALA A 157 -14.50 4.16 -1.65
C ALA A 157 -15.78 4.07 -2.50
N VAL A 158 -15.82 4.80 -3.61
CA VAL A 158 -16.91 4.82 -4.59
C VAL A 158 -16.29 4.59 -5.96
N ALA A 159 -16.93 3.77 -6.79
CA ALA A 159 -16.43 3.51 -8.14
C ALA A 159 -16.41 4.79 -8.99
N ALA A 160 -15.40 4.95 -9.83
CA ALA A 160 -15.31 6.06 -10.77
C ALA A 160 -16.39 5.94 -11.86
N GLU A 161 -16.68 7.03 -12.54
CA GLU A 161 -17.66 7.08 -13.61
C GLU A 161 -17.39 5.99 -14.68
N GLY A 162 -18.40 5.20 -15.02
CA GLY A 162 -18.29 4.09 -15.97
C GLY A 162 -17.53 2.88 -15.44
N LYS A 163 -17.32 2.77 -14.11
CA LYS A 163 -16.73 1.62 -13.42
C LYS A 163 -17.67 1.11 -12.35
N PHE A 164 -17.43 -0.13 -11.94
CA PHE A 164 -18.10 -0.77 -10.81
C PHE A 164 -17.10 -1.57 -9.98
N PHE A 165 -17.49 -1.99 -8.79
CA PHE A 165 -16.66 -2.87 -7.98
C PHE A 165 -17.01 -4.31 -8.28
N MET A 166 -16.04 -5.04 -8.80
CA MET A 166 -16.12 -6.45 -9.09
C MET A 166 -15.39 -7.25 -8.01
N TYR A 167 -16.00 -8.35 -7.56
CA TYR A 167 -15.26 -9.33 -6.79
C TYR A 167 -14.81 -10.51 -7.64
N VAL A 168 -13.66 -11.06 -7.30
CA VAL A 168 -13.12 -12.31 -7.85
C VAL A 168 -12.78 -13.22 -6.68
N LEU A 169 -13.51 -14.31 -6.51
CA LEU A 169 -13.20 -15.37 -5.57
C LEU A 169 -12.28 -16.37 -6.26
N ALA A 170 -11.08 -16.56 -5.74
CA ALA A 170 -10.11 -17.51 -6.28
C ALA A 170 -9.46 -18.37 -5.18
N ASN A 171 -9.01 -19.57 -5.55
CA ASN A 171 -8.36 -20.51 -4.66
C ASN A 171 -6.91 -20.77 -5.12
N MET A 172 -5.98 -19.94 -4.67
CA MET A 172 -4.55 -20.02 -5.08
C MET A 172 -3.62 -20.53 -3.98
N ASN A 173 -3.90 -20.47 -2.74
CA ASN A 173 -3.25 -20.96 -1.53
C ASN A 173 -4.19 -20.65 -0.36
N GLY A 174 -5.42 -21.12 -0.48
CA GLY A 174 -6.57 -20.72 0.33
C GLY A 174 -7.48 -19.76 -0.44
N LYS A 175 -8.75 -19.71 -0.01
CA LYS A 175 -9.76 -18.88 -0.65
C LYS A 175 -9.50 -17.40 -0.39
N LYS A 176 -9.43 -16.61 -1.45
CA LYS A 176 -9.27 -15.16 -1.38
C LYS A 176 -10.34 -14.46 -2.21
N LEU A 177 -10.92 -13.43 -1.63
CA LEU A 177 -11.90 -12.57 -2.25
C LEU A 177 -11.23 -11.26 -2.65
N TYR A 178 -10.96 -11.10 -3.93
CA TYR A 178 -10.32 -9.91 -4.47
C TYR A 178 -11.36 -8.90 -4.90
N ILE A 179 -11.22 -7.64 -4.48
CA ILE A 179 -12.09 -6.54 -4.87
C ILE A 179 -11.34 -5.62 -5.81
N LEU A 180 -11.91 -5.41 -6.99
CA LEU A 180 -11.35 -4.63 -8.10
C LEU A 180 -12.34 -3.54 -8.50
N GLU A 181 -11.82 -2.39 -8.96
CA GLU A 181 -12.62 -1.33 -9.57
C GLU A 181 -12.35 -1.31 -11.07
N CYS A 182 -13.27 -1.80 -11.87
CA CYS A 182 -13.06 -2.00 -13.29
C CYS A 182 -14.27 -1.63 -14.13
N ARG A 183 -14.06 -1.59 -15.44
CA ARG A 183 -15.13 -1.51 -16.44
C ARG A 183 -15.61 -2.92 -16.81
N GLU A 184 -16.79 -2.99 -17.38
CA GLU A 184 -17.38 -4.23 -17.88
C GLU A 184 -16.48 -4.98 -18.86
N ASN A 185 -15.67 -4.25 -19.62
CA ASN A 185 -14.71 -4.84 -20.58
C ASN A 185 -13.71 -5.80 -19.90
N LEU A 186 -13.26 -5.55 -18.67
CA LEU A 186 -12.40 -6.47 -17.95
C LEU A 186 -13.13 -7.78 -17.63
N LEU A 187 -14.36 -7.68 -17.13
CA LEU A 187 -15.20 -8.84 -16.86
C LEU A 187 -15.44 -9.67 -18.14
N MET A 188 -15.80 -9.01 -19.24
CA MET A 188 -15.99 -9.68 -20.52
C MET A 188 -14.75 -10.43 -21.02
N ASN A 189 -13.55 -9.85 -20.81
CA ASN A 189 -12.31 -10.51 -21.18
C ASN A 189 -12.00 -11.70 -20.26
N ILE A 190 -12.24 -11.60 -18.96
CA ILE A 190 -12.13 -12.74 -18.03
C ILE A 190 -13.07 -13.86 -18.46
N MET A 191 -14.32 -13.55 -18.82
CA MET A 191 -15.32 -14.53 -19.20
C MET A 191 -15.05 -15.26 -20.52
N LYS A 192 -14.16 -14.74 -21.39
CA LYS A 192 -13.69 -15.45 -22.58
C LYS A 192 -12.83 -16.68 -22.24
N PHE A 193 -12.15 -16.65 -21.10
CA PHE A 193 -11.22 -17.70 -20.67
C PHE A 193 -11.74 -18.50 -19.47
N ALA A 194 -12.56 -17.87 -18.61
CA ALA A 194 -13.16 -18.54 -17.47
C ALA A 194 -14.29 -19.48 -17.90
N LYS A 195 -14.53 -20.54 -17.11
CA LYS A 195 -15.69 -21.40 -17.28
C LYS A 195 -16.97 -20.60 -17.04
N ARG A 196 -18.02 -20.88 -17.82
CA ARG A 196 -19.31 -20.18 -17.72
C ARG A 196 -19.95 -20.26 -16.32
N SER A 197 -19.65 -21.30 -15.53
CA SER A 197 -20.09 -21.48 -14.16
C SER A 197 -19.43 -20.52 -13.15
N VAL A 198 -18.40 -19.79 -13.57
CA VAL A 198 -17.68 -18.83 -12.72
C VAL A 198 -18.44 -17.51 -12.60
N LEU A 199 -19.26 -17.17 -13.61
CA LEU A 199 -20.08 -15.96 -13.54
C LEU A 199 -21.25 -16.14 -12.58
N GLU A 200 -21.48 -15.14 -11.76
CA GLU A 200 -22.60 -15.13 -10.82
C GLU A 200 -23.95 -15.21 -11.54
N SER A 201 -24.88 -16.01 -10.99
CA SER A 201 -26.17 -16.26 -11.61
C SER A 201 -27.00 -14.99 -11.81
N ASP A 202 -26.93 -14.05 -10.88
CA ASP A 202 -27.71 -12.82 -10.92
C ASP A 202 -27.24 -11.85 -12.01
N TYR A 203 -25.95 -11.82 -12.30
CA TYR A 203 -25.39 -11.04 -13.41
C TYR A 203 -25.89 -11.56 -14.76
N VAL A 204 -25.94 -12.88 -14.94
CA VAL A 204 -26.50 -13.52 -16.15
C VAL A 204 -27.99 -13.19 -16.30
N MET A 205 -28.72 -13.10 -15.21
CA MET A 205 -30.15 -12.73 -15.24
C MET A 205 -30.37 -11.25 -15.62
N GLN A 206 -29.51 -10.34 -15.15
CA GLN A 206 -29.59 -8.92 -15.50
C GLN A 206 -29.27 -8.68 -16.98
N GLU A 207 -28.23 -9.34 -17.52
CA GLU A 207 -27.89 -9.25 -18.94
C GLU A 207 -29.01 -9.75 -19.86
N ARG A 208 -29.75 -10.80 -19.44
CA ARG A 208 -30.92 -11.30 -20.17
C ARG A 208 -32.14 -10.35 -20.15
N LYS A 209 -32.26 -9.50 -19.13
CA LYS A 209 -33.33 -8.50 -19.03
C LYS A 209 -33.05 -7.23 -19.82
N GLN A 210 -31.78 -6.98 -20.19
CA GLN A 210 -31.37 -5.81 -20.99
C GLN A 210 -31.29 -6.11 -22.49
N LYS A 211 -31.39 -7.36 -22.90
CA LYS A 211 -31.61 -7.84 -24.30
C LYS A 211 -33.08 -8.09 -24.56
#